data_ce65ebcfbffba46a4a536e576c6cd11e
#
_entry.id   ce65ebcfbffba46a4a536e576c6cd11e
#
_cell.length_a   1.000
_cell.length_b   1.000
_cell.length_c   1.000
_cell.angle_alpha   90.00
_cell.angle_beta   90.00
_cell.angle_gamma   90.00
#
_symmetry.space_group_name_H-M   'P 1'
#
loop_
_entity.id
_entity.type
_entity.pdbx_description
1 polymer ?
#
loop_
_entity_poly.entity_id
_entity_poly.type
_entity_poly.pdbx_seq_one_letter_code
_entity_poly.pdbx_strand_id
1 'polypeptide(L)'
;MTFFPHILLYSKSFCNFAPHFIKYKFMNGEKLTPITNKPSLWALSPLLVFLCLYLVTSIIVNDFYKVPITIAFMVSSVYAVCITKGLSLNERMLQYSIGAANKNIILMIWIFILAGAFAQSAKDIGAIDATVNLTLLLLPDNLLLAGIFLAACFISLSIGTSVGTIVGLAPVAAGIAENTDMNLAFMTGIVVGGAFFGDNLSFISDTTIAATRTQGCAMRDKFRVNFMIALPAALMVFGYYIFRGMDVMTTHDIQSVEWI
;
A
#
# COMPACT_ATOMS: atom_id res chain seq x y z
N MET A 1 1.34 11.06 -33.67
CA MET A 1 2.64 10.79 -33.03
C MET A 1 3.30 12.11 -32.62
N THR A 2 2.57 12.98 -31.86
CA THR A 2 3.00 14.35 -31.50
C THR A 2 2.46 14.79 -30.13
N PHE A 3 2.30 13.85 -29.17
CA PHE A 3 1.78 14.18 -27.82
C PHE A 3 2.85 14.17 -26.71
N PHE A 4 4.09 13.81 -27.02
CA PHE A 4 5.16 13.65 -26.03
C PHE A 4 5.99 14.91 -25.66
N PRO A 5 6.04 16.00 -26.46
CA PRO A 5 6.88 17.16 -26.07
C PRO A 5 6.26 18.04 -24.98
N HIS A 6 4.92 18.04 -24.80
CA HIS A 6 4.28 18.93 -23.81
C HIS A 6 4.42 18.48 -22.36
N ILE A 7 4.61 17.17 -22.11
CA ILE A 7 4.83 16.65 -20.74
C ILE A 7 6.23 17.02 -20.21
N LEU A 8 7.21 17.13 -21.12
CA LEU A 8 8.58 17.55 -20.76
C LEU A 8 8.68 19.05 -20.42
N LEU A 9 7.81 19.89 -20.98
CA LEU A 9 7.74 21.32 -20.65
C LEU A 9 7.09 21.57 -19.28
N TYR A 10 6.12 20.75 -18.88
CA TYR A 10 5.53 20.80 -17.53
C TYR A 10 6.51 20.31 -16.46
N SER A 11 7.34 19.32 -16.77
CA SER A 11 8.43 18.86 -15.88
C SER A 11 9.44 19.97 -15.57
N LYS A 12 9.78 20.82 -16.53
CA LYS A 12 10.67 21.98 -16.31
C LYS A 12 10.01 23.08 -15.47
N SER A 13 8.68 23.25 -15.54
CA SER A 13 7.95 24.22 -14.73
C SER A 13 7.79 23.75 -13.29
N PHE A 14 7.68 22.45 -13.07
CA PHE A 14 7.64 21.88 -11.71
C PHE A 14 9.02 21.94 -11.00
N CYS A 15 10.11 21.88 -11.74
CA CYS A 15 11.46 22.14 -11.21
C CYS A 15 11.67 23.60 -10.77
N ASN A 16 10.89 24.54 -11.28
CA ASN A 16 10.97 25.95 -10.87
C ASN A 16 10.27 26.22 -9.53
N PHE A 17 9.45 25.30 -9.02
CA PHE A 17 8.82 25.40 -7.69
C PHE A 17 9.64 24.75 -6.59
N ALA A 18 10.75 24.08 -6.94
CA ALA A 18 11.73 23.62 -5.96
C ALA A 18 12.31 24.86 -5.27
N PRO A 19 12.32 24.94 -3.94
CA PRO A 19 12.79 26.13 -3.25
C PRO A 19 14.19 26.51 -3.71
N HIS A 20 14.44 27.80 -3.77
CA HIS A 20 15.68 28.46 -4.23
C HIS A 20 16.99 27.77 -3.78
N PHE A 21 16.95 26.96 -2.73
CA PHE A 21 18.04 26.17 -2.18
C PHE A 21 18.51 25.01 -3.07
N ILE A 22 17.62 24.33 -3.78
CA ILE A 22 18.02 23.24 -4.69
C ILE A 22 18.72 23.82 -5.92
N LYS A 23 18.27 24.99 -6.37
CA LYS A 23 18.87 25.69 -7.51
C LYS A 23 20.30 26.18 -7.22
N TYR A 24 20.61 26.54 -5.98
CA TYR A 24 21.93 27.06 -5.61
C TYR A 24 23.04 25.97 -5.63
N LYS A 25 22.70 24.76 -5.24
CA LYS A 25 23.68 23.64 -5.22
C LYS A 25 23.84 22.97 -6.58
N PHE A 26 22.81 23.02 -7.44
CA PHE A 26 22.88 22.54 -8.83
C PHE A 26 23.71 23.47 -9.74
N MET A 27 23.74 24.78 -9.47
CA MET A 27 24.49 25.74 -10.27
C MET A 27 26.00 25.68 -10.05
N ASN A 28 26.46 25.15 -8.92
CA ASN A 28 27.89 25.05 -8.60
C ASN A 28 28.58 23.76 -9.03
N GLY A 29 27.87 22.87 -9.76
CA GLY A 29 28.45 21.63 -10.30
C GLY A 29 28.89 20.60 -9.26
N GLU A 30 28.64 20.83 -7.99
CA GLU A 30 28.88 19.84 -6.95
C GLU A 30 27.85 18.72 -7.05
N LYS A 31 28.30 17.57 -7.53
CA LYS A 31 27.55 16.31 -7.38
C LYS A 31 27.27 16.14 -5.89
N LEU A 32 26.00 16.00 -5.54
CA LEU A 32 25.58 15.53 -4.22
C LEU A 32 26.25 14.17 -4.02
N THR A 33 27.44 14.17 -3.44
CA THR A 33 28.06 12.92 -3.01
C THR A 33 27.18 12.38 -1.88
N PRO A 34 26.63 11.16 -2.01
CA PRO A 34 25.94 10.56 -0.89
C PRO A 34 26.94 10.53 0.26
N ILE A 35 26.57 11.11 1.40
CA ILE A 35 27.37 11.02 2.61
C ILE A 35 27.34 9.54 3.00
N THR A 36 28.35 8.79 2.59
CA THR A 36 28.54 7.40 2.96
C THR A 36 29.04 7.34 4.40
N ASN A 37 28.18 7.68 5.32
CA ASN A 37 28.43 7.39 6.72
C ASN A 37 28.32 5.87 6.93
N LYS A 38 29.24 5.32 7.71
CA LYS A 38 29.17 3.92 8.13
C LYS A 38 27.78 3.67 8.73
N PRO A 39 27.13 2.57 8.39
CA PRO A 39 25.82 2.24 8.95
C PRO A 39 25.91 2.24 10.48
N SER A 40 25.07 3.03 11.12
CA SER A 40 25.01 3.16 12.58
C SER A 40 23.67 2.70 13.06
N LEU A 41 23.63 1.86 14.10
CA LEU A 41 22.39 1.46 14.76
C LEU A 41 21.60 2.66 15.31
N TRP A 42 22.29 3.77 15.64
CA TRP A 42 21.65 5.02 16.05
C TRP A 42 20.75 5.64 14.96
N ALA A 43 21.00 5.32 13.69
CA ALA A 43 20.12 5.76 12.61
C ALA A 43 18.72 5.13 12.66
N LEU A 44 18.54 4.03 13.38
CA LEU A 44 17.25 3.38 13.61
C LEU A 44 16.49 3.94 14.81
N SER A 45 17.14 4.79 15.63
CA SER A 45 16.50 5.35 16.84
C SER A 45 15.21 6.14 16.58
N PRO A 46 15.01 6.88 15.46
CA PRO A 46 13.74 7.52 15.14
C PRO A 46 12.60 6.53 14.98
N LEU A 47 12.86 5.36 14.40
CA LEU A 47 11.87 4.30 14.27
C LEU A 47 11.49 3.74 15.65
N LEU A 48 12.47 3.56 16.51
CA LEU A 48 12.23 3.09 17.90
C LEU A 48 11.42 4.13 18.68
N VAL A 49 11.73 5.42 18.53
CA VAL A 49 10.97 6.52 19.16
C VAL A 49 9.51 6.51 18.66
N PHE A 50 9.31 6.35 17.36
CA PHE A 50 7.96 6.21 16.77
C PHE A 50 7.19 5.05 17.41
N LEU A 51 7.78 3.85 17.42
CA LEU A 51 7.14 2.65 17.95
C LEU A 51 6.83 2.79 19.44
N CYS A 52 7.79 3.25 20.24
CA CYS A 52 7.59 3.45 21.68
C CYS A 52 6.49 4.48 21.94
N LEU A 53 6.53 5.62 21.27
CA LEU A 53 5.55 6.68 21.48
C LEU A 53 4.15 6.21 21.08
N TYR A 54 4.00 5.57 19.92
CA TYR A 54 2.71 5.07 19.46
C TYR A 54 2.16 3.96 20.36
N LEU A 55 2.99 2.96 20.72
CA LEU A 55 2.56 1.85 21.59
C LEU A 55 2.21 2.33 23.00
N VAL A 56 3.06 3.14 23.62
CA VAL A 56 2.82 3.63 24.98
C VAL A 56 1.54 4.48 25.02
N THR A 57 1.37 5.40 24.09
CA THR A 57 0.15 6.22 24.03
C THR A 57 -1.10 5.39 23.76
N SER A 58 -1.02 4.40 22.87
CA SER A 58 -2.15 3.52 22.56
C SER A 58 -2.54 2.63 23.75
N ILE A 59 -1.57 2.16 24.55
CA ILE A 59 -1.82 1.39 25.77
C ILE A 59 -2.47 2.29 26.84
N ILE A 60 -1.98 3.52 27.02
CA ILE A 60 -2.55 4.47 28.00
C ILE A 60 -4.00 4.82 27.64
N VAL A 61 -4.29 5.04 26.36
CA VAL A 61 -5.63 5.37 25.88
C VAL A 61 -6.52 4.12 25.77
N ASN A 62 -5.92 2.93 25.85
CA ASN A 62 -6.56 1.61 25.67
C ASN A 62 -7.29 1.48 24.32
N ASP A 63 -6.81 2.17 23.28
CA ASP A 63 -7.38 2.15 21.95
C ASP A 63 -6.34 2.62 20.93
N PHE A 64 -5.96 1.72 20.01
CA PHE A 64 -4.99 2.02 18.96
C PHE A 64 -5.53 2.98 17.89
N TYR A 65 -6.83 3.03 17.69
CA TYR A 65 -7.44 3.86 16.64
C TYR A 65 -7.66 5.31 17.10
N LYS A 66 -7.72 5.56 18.41
CA LYS A 66 -7.87 6.92 18.95
C LYS A 66 -6.56 7.71 18.94
N VAL A 67 -5.42 7.05 18.83
CA VAL A 67 -4.12 7.72 18.80
C VAL A 67 -3.78 8.10 17.35
N PRO A 68 -3.67 9.41 17.02
CA PRO A 68 -3.32 9.82 15.68
C PRO A 68 -1.88 9.42 15.34
N ILE A 69 -1.71 8.39 14.53
CA ILE A 69 -0.40 7.86 14.09
C ILE A 69 0.48 8.96 13.46
N THR A 70 -0.15 9.94 12.80
CA THR A 70 0.53 11.09 12.19
C THR A 70 1.31 11.92 13.20
N ILE A 71 0.80 12.08 14.44
CA ILE A 71 1.51 12.81 15.50
C ILE A 71 2.77 12.06 15.90
N ALA A 72 2.69 10.73 16.08
CA ALA A 72 3.84 9.91 16.39
C ALA A 72 4.93 9.99 15.31
N PHE A 73 4.52 9.99 14.02
CA PHE A 73 5.45 10.20 12.90
C PHE A 73 6.06 11.60 12.89
N MET A 74 5.28 12.64 13.17
CA MET A 74 5.81 14.02 13.24
C MET A 74 6.88 14.15 14.33
N VAL A 75 6.60 13.67 15.53
CA VAL A 75 7.55 13.71 16.65
C VAL A 75 8.82 12.94 16.32
N SER A 76 8.68 11.74 15.77
CA SER A 76 9.82 10.92 15.33
C SER A 76 10.64 11.61 14.21
N SER A 77 9.99 12.29 13.29
CA SER A 77 10.65 13.04 12.22
C SER A 77 11.44 14.23 12.76
N VAL A 78 10.87 14.99 13.69
CA VAL A 78 11.59 16.09 14.37
C VAL A 78 12.79 15.53 15.15
N TYR A 79 12.60 14.43 15.86
CA TYR A 79 13.69 13.75 16.57
C TYR A 79 14.80 13.34 15.60
N ALA A 80 14.48 12.75 14.44
CA ALA A 80 15.46 12.36 13.42
C ALA A 80 16.31 13.53 12.94
N VAL A 81 15.69 14.69 12.70
CA VAL A 81 16.39 15.92 12.31
C VAL A 81 17.29 16.42 13.45
N CYS A 82 16.84 16.34 14.71
CA CYS A 82 17.59 16.81 15.88
C CYS A 82 18.83 15.97 16.15
N ILE A 83 18.76 14.63 16.07
CA ILE A 83 19.87 13.73 16.41
C ILE A 83 20.97 13.68 15.34
N THR A 84 20.68 14.14 14.12
CA THR A 84 21.66 14.12 13.03
C THR A 84 22.80 15.05 13.36
N LYS A 85 24.03 14.52 13.47
CA LYS A 85 25.25 15.26 13.81
C LYS A 85 26.05 15.62 12.56
N GLY A 86 26.88 16.68 12.67
CA GLY A 86 27.82 17.04 11.61
C GLY A 86 27.26 17.85 10.44
N LEU A 87 25.97 18.19 10.48
CA LEU A 87 25.28 18.99 9.47
C LEU A 87 24.61 20.21 10.10
N SER A 88 24.56 21.31 9.36
CA SER A 88 23.74 22.48 9.73
C SER A 88 22.25 22.12 9.68
N LEU A 89 21.41 22.89 10.36
CA LEU A 89 19.96 22.66 10.36
C LEU A 89 19.37 22.63 8.94
N ASN A 90 19.81 23.56 8.08
CA ASN A 90 19.36 23.62 6.69
C ASN A 90 19.75 22.35 5.90
N GLU A 91 20.95 21.83 6.12
CA GLU A 91 21.39 20.59 5.44
C GLU A 91 20.61 19.37 5.95
N ARG A 92 20.30 19.30 7.26
CA ARG A 92 19.46 18.22 7.81
C ARG A 92 18.06 18.24 7.22
N MET A 93 17.43 19.41 7.15
CA MET A 93 16.12 19.59 6.52
C MET A 93 16.14 19.24 5.04
N LEU A 94 17.22 19.61 4.33
CA LEU A 94 17.40 19.24 2.93
C LEU A 94 17.51 17.72 2.74
N GLN A 95 18.29 17.03 3.56
CA GLN A 95 18.43 15.57 3.51
C GLN A 95 17.08 14.87 3.82
N TYR A 96 16.34 15.37 4.81
CA TYR A 96 15.01 14.87 5.12
C TYR A 96 14.05 15.05 3.93
N SER A 97 14.07 16.23 3.29
CA SER A 97 13.23 16.52 2.14
C SER A 97 13.58 15.66 0.91
N ILE A 98 14.86 15.39 0.68
CA ILE A 98 15.33 14.50 -0.39
C ILE A 98 14.82 13.06 -0.11
N GLY A 99 14.88 12.61 1.14
CA GLY A 99 14.32 11.32 1.54
C GLY A 99 12.81 11.23 1.31
N ALA A 100 12.07 12.26 1.71
CA ALA A 100 10.62 12.35 1.52
C ALA A 100 10.21 12.43 0.03
N ALA A 101 11.04 13.05 -0.81
CA ALA A 101 10.84 13.16 -2.25
C ALA A 101 11.25 11.88 -3.03
N ASN A 102 11.46 10.76 -2.34
CA ASN A 102 11.74 9.50 -3.00
C ASN A 102 10.63 9.12 -3.96
N LYS A 103 11.01 8.68 -5.17
CA LYS A 103 10.07 8.34 -6.25
C LYS A 103 8.99 7.37 -5.80
N ASN A 104 9.33 6.38 -4.99
CA ASN A 104 8.38 5.37 -4.52
C ASN A 104 7.37 5.96 -3.52
N ILE A 105 7.82 6.87 -2.64
CA ILE A 105 6.94 7.55 -1.68
C ILE A 105 5.95 8.44 -2.43
N ILE A 106 6.43 9.24 -3.38
CA ILE A 106 5.57 10.10 -4.20
C ILE A 106 4.58 9.27 -5.02
N LEU A 107 5.02 8.15 -5.59
CA LEU A 107 4.15 7.24 -6.31
C LEU A 107 3.04 6.68 -5.41
N MET A 108 3.35 6.26 -4.18
CA MET A 108 2.37 5.79 -3.21
C MET A 108 1.34 6.87 -2.86
N ILE A 109 1.78 8.11 -2.66
CA ILE A 109 0.87 9.23 -2.39
C ILE A 109 -0.12 9.39 -3.55
N TRP A 110 0.36 9.39 -4.79
CA TRP A 110 -0.51 9.46 -5.97
C TRP A 110 -1.48 8.29 -6.08
N ILE A 111 -1.01 7.07 -5.81
CA ILE A 111 -1.88 5.88 -5.79
C ILE A 111 -3.02 6.08 -4.78
N PHE A 112 -2.73 6.50 -3.55
CA PHE A 112 -3.78 6.70 -2.54
C PHE A 112 -4.76 7.81 -2.90
N ILE A 113 -4.28 8.94 -3.44
CA ILE A 113 -5.16 10.04 -3.87
C ILE A 113 -6.09 9.59 -5.01
N LEU A 114 -5.53 9.00 -6.07
CA LEU A 114 -6.29 8.56 -7.24
C LEU A 114 -7.23 7.41 -6.90
N ALA A 115 -6.81 6.48 -6.04
CA ALA A 115 -7.63 5.37 -5.60
C ALA A 115 -8.79 5.83 -4.72
N GLY A 116 -8.59 6.82 -3.85
CA GLY A 116 -9.67 7.44 -3.09
C GLY A 116 -10.70 8.13 -3.99
N ALA A 117 -10.23 8.88 -4.99
CA ALA A 117 -11.10 9.51 -5.99
C ALA A 117 -11.88 8.46 -6.81
N PHE A 118 -11.21 7.38 -7.23
CA PHE A 118 -11.85 6.27 -7.93
C PHE A 118 -12.91 5.58 -7.07
N ALA A 119 -12.58 5.25 -5.81
CA ALA A 119 -13.52 4.60 -4.90
C ALA A 119 -14.77 5.46 -4.66
N GLN A 120 -14.60 6.77 -4.47
CA GLN A 120 -15.73 7.69 -4.30
C GLN A 120 -16.57 7.76 -5.58
N SER A 121 -15.94 7.92 -6.75
CA SER A 121 -16.66 7.93 -8.04
C SER A 121 -17.41 6.63 -8.29
N ALA A 122 -16.80 5.47 -7.99
CA ALA A 122 -17.45 4.17 -8.14
C ALA A 122 -18.65 4.01 -7.20
N LYS A 123 -18.58 4.58 -5.99
CA LYS A 123 -19.71 4.62 -5.05
C LYS A 123 -20.81 5.52 -5.58
N ASP A 124 -20.50 6.71 -6.04
CA ASP A 124 -21.48 7.71 -6.49
C ASP A 124 -22.30 7.23 -7.72
N ILE A 125 -21.67 6.44 -8.61
CA ILE A 125 -22.34 5.85 -9.79
C ILE A 125 -22.98 4.48 -9.49
N GLY A 126 -22.96 4.00 -8.25
CA GLY A 126 -23.51 2.70 -7.88
C GLY A 126 -22.73 1.48 -8.38
N ALA A 127 -21.52 1.67 -8.92
CA ALA A 127 -20.71 0.56 -9.45
C ALA A 127 -20.26 -0.43 -8.37
N ILE A 128 -20.07 0.04 -7.13
CA ILE A 128 -19.74 -0.82 -5.99
C ILE A 128 -20.92 -1.73 -5.70
N ASP A 129 -22.12 -1.19 -5.55
CA ASP A 129 -23.33 -1.94 -5.25
C ASP A 129 -23.65 -2.95 -6.35
N ALA A 130 -23.52 -2.55 -7.62
CA ALA A 130 -23.69 -3.45 -8.75
C ALA A 130 -22.65 -4.61 -8.74
N THR A 131 -21.41 -4.33 -8.40
CA THR A 131 -20.35 -5.35 -8.29
C THR A 131 -20.62 -6.30 -7.12
N VAL A 132 -21.04 -5.76 -5.98
CA VAL A 132 -21.41 -6.55 -4.79
C VAL A 132 -22.57 -7.48 -5.13
N ASN A 133 -23.68 -6.95 -5.69
CA ASN A 133 -24.85 -7.72 -6.05
C ASN A 133 -24.50 -8.83 -7.07
N LEU A 134 -23.69 -8.50 -8.08
CA LEU A 134 -23.23 -9.49 -9.06
C LEU A 134 -22.38 -10.59 -8.41
N THR A 135 -21.50 -10.22 -7.48
CA THR A 135 -20.66 -11.17 -6.76
C THR A 135 -21.49 -12.11 -5.90
N LEU A 136 -22.46 -11.57 -5.16
CA LEU A 136 -23.37 -12.36 -4.31
C LEU A 136 -24.29 -13.26 -5.15
N LEU A 137 -24.64 -12.85 -6.37
CA LEU A 137 -25.47 -13.65 -7.27
C LEU A 137 -24.69 -14.79 -7.95
N LEU A 138 -23.43 -14.58 -8.30
CA LEU A 138 -22.62 -15.55 -9.03
C LEU A 138 -21.89 -16.55 -8.13
N LEU A 139 -21.48 -16.12 -6.92
CA LEU A 139 -20.74 -16.97 -6.00
C LEU A 139 -21.69 -17.58 -4.98
N PRO A 140 -21.69 -18.91 -4.81
CA PRO A 140 -22.34 -19.56 -3.69
C PRO A 140 -21.79 -19.04 -2.35
N ASP A 141 -22.63 -18.92 -1.34
CA ASP A 141 -22.27 -18.35 -0.03
C ASP A 141 -21.00 -18.98 0.57
N ASN A 142 -20.90 -20.29 0.47
CA ASN A 142 -19.74 -21.06 0.97
C ASN A 142 -18.43 -20.77 0.22
N LEU A 143 -18.49 -20.24 -1.01
CA LEU A 143 -17.31 -19.91 -1.82
C LEU A 143 -17.02 -18.41 -1.86
N LEU A 144 -17.85 -17.55 -1.28
CA LEU A 144 -17.73 -16.11 -1.34
C LEU A 144 -16.37 -15.63 -0.80
N LEU A 145 -16.00 -16.03 0.41
CA LEU A 145 -14.74 -15.62 1.05
C LEU A 145 -13.51 -16.13 0.28
N ALA A 146 -13.57 -17.40 -0.12
CA ALA A 146 -12.50 -18.01 -0.91
C ALA A 146 -12.38 -17.37 -2.30
N GLY A 147 -13.49 -17.00 -2.91
CA GLY A 147 -13.55 -16.30 -4.20
C GLY A 147 -12.90 -14.91 -4.15
N ILE A 148 -13.20 -14.14 -3.10
CA ILE A 148 -12.59 -12.82 -2.88
C ILE A 148 -11.09 -12.96 -2.67
N PHE A 149 -10.64 -13.95 -1.89
CA PHE A 149 -9.23 -14.23 -1.70
C PHE A 149 -8.52 -14.54 -3.02
N LEU A 150 -9.08 -15.43 -3.84
CA LEU A 150 -8.53 -15.78 -5.15
C LEU A 150 -8.51 -14.58 -6.09
N ALA A 151 -9.57 -13.79 -6.14
CA ALA A 151 -9.62 -12.57 -6.95
C ALA A 151 -8.50 -11.60 -6.56
N ALA A 152 -8.30 -11.38 -5.27
CA ALA A 152 -7.20 -10.55 -4.78
C ALA A 152 -5.83 -11.12 -5.16
N CYS A 153 -5.64 -12.46 -5.08
CA CYS A 153 -4.41 -13.14 -5.51
C CYS A 153 -4.12 -12.89 -7.00
N PHE A 154 -5.11 -13.11 -7.87
CA PHE A 154 -4.93 -12.97 -9.32
C PHE A 154 -4.72 -11.52 -9.76
N ILE A 155 -5.48 -10.59 -9.20
CA ILE A 155 -5.34 -9.17 -9.51
C ILE A 155 -3.95 -8.70 -9.10
N SER A 156 -3.52 -9.00 -7.88
CA SER A 156 -2.22 -8.59 -7.37
C SER A 156 -1.05 -9.23 -8.14
N LEU A 157 -1.17 -10.51 -8.49
CA LEU A 157 -0.20 -11.21 -9.34
C LEU A 157 -0.06 -10.53 -10.71
N SER A 158 -1.18 -10.10 -11.29
CA SER A 158 -1.24 -9.50 -12.63
C SER A 158 -0.75 -8.05 -12.65
N ILE A 159 -1.08 -7.26 -11.63
CA ILE A 159 -0.70 -5.84 -11.54
C ILE A 159 0.71 -5.68 -10.94
N GLY A 160 1.12 -6.62 -10.07
CA GLY A 160 2.41 -6.57 -9.38
C GLY A 160 2.46 -5.56 -8.23
N THR A 161 1.31 -5.29 -7.58
CA THR A 161 1.25 -4.43 -6.40
C THR A 161 0.16 -4.87 -5.44
N SER A 162 0.54 -5.18 -4.20
CA SER A 162 -0.41 -5.47 -3.12
C SER A 162 -1.21 -4.24 -2.73
N VAL A 163 -0.56 -3.08 -2.60
CA VAL A 163 -1.20 -1.83 -2.21
C VAL A 163 -2.28 -1.42 -3.21
N GLY A 164 -1.97 -1.43 -4.51
CA GLY A 164 -2.94 -1.10 -5.55
C GLY A 164 -4.15 -2.04 -5.56
N THR A 165 -3.91 -3.33 -5.35
CA THR A 165 -4.97 -4.35 -5.26
C THR A 165 -5.86 -4.15 -4.03
N ILE A 166 -5.26 -3.91 -2.86
CA ILE A 166 -6.01 -3.66 -1.62
C ILE A 166 -6.91 -2.44 -1.78
N VAL A 167 -6.36 -1.33 -2.26
CA VAL A 167 -7.12 -0.09 -2.41
C VAL A 167 -8.24 -0.23 -3.45
N GLY A 168 -8.00 -0.98 -4.52
CA GLY A 168 -9.03 -1.23 -5.55
C GLY A 168 -10.16 -2.13 -5.07
N LEU A 169 -9.85 -3.14 -4.24
CA LEU A 169 -10.84 -4.11 -3.76
C LEU A 169 -11.48 -3.74 -2.42
N ALA A 170 -10.87 -2.85 -1.63
CA ALA A 170 -11.39 -2.49 -0.30
C ALA A 170 -12.84 -1.98 -0.32
N PRO A 171 -13.27 -1.11 -1.28
CA PRO A 171 -14.65 -0.68 -1.34
C PRO A 171 -15.63 -1.82 -1.62
N VAL A 172 -15.25 -2.76 -2.49
CA VAL A 172 -16.07 -3.95 -2.81
C VAL A 172 -16.16 -4.87 -1.59
N ALA A 173 -15.03 -5.11 -0.92
CA ALA A 173 -15.01 -5.91 0.31
C ALA A 173 -15.86 -5.30 1.42
N ALA A 174 -15.86 -3.98 1.56
CA ALA A 174 -16.70 -3.27 2.51
C ALA A 174 -18.18 -3.44 2.18
N GLY A 175 -18.57 -3.25 0.92
CA GLY A 175 -19.96 -3.46 0.48
C GLY A 175 -20.45 -4.90 0.67
N ILE A 176 -19.58 -5.90 0.42
CA ILE A 176 -19.93 -7.31 0.69
C ILE A 176 -20.09 -7.54 2.20
N ALA A 177 -19.19 -6.98 3.03
CA ALA A 177 -19.29 -7.13 4.48
C ALA A 177 -20.60 -6.55 5.03
N GLU A 178 -21.03 -5.39 4.54
CA GLU A 178 -22.30 -4.76 4.90
C GLU A 178 -23.53 -5.61 4.50
N ASN A 179 -23.48 -6.28 3.33
CA ASN A 179 -24.60 -7.10 2.83
C ASN A 179 -24.61 -8.54 3.37
N THR A 180 -23.54 -8.99 4.01
CA THR A 180 -23.43 -10.36 4.55
C THR A 180 -23.33 -10.41 6.07
N ASP A 181 -23.51 -9.27 6.75
CA ASP A 181 -23.35 -9.12 8.20
C ASP A 181 -21.97 -9.62 8.70
N MET A 182 -20.97 -9.59 7.83
CA MET A 182 -19.61 -10.02 8.12
C MET A 182 -18.79 -8.89 8.72
N ASN A 183 -17.87 -9.24 9.60
CA ASN A 183 -16.93 -8.26 10.15
C ASN A 183 -16.06 -7.64 9.06
N LEU A 184 -16.10 -6.31 8.92
CA LEU A 184 -15.34 -5.55 7.92
C LEU A 184 -13.83 -5.81 8.01
N ALA A 185 -13.28 -5.89 9.22
CA ALA A 185 -11.86 -6.15 9.40
C ALA A 185 -11.45 -7.55 8.90
N PHE A 186 -12.32 -8.54 9.09
CA PHE A 186 -12.09 -9.88 8.58
C PHE A 186 -12.15 -9.91 7.05
N MET A 187 -13.16 -9.28 6.45
CA MET A 187 -13.30 -9.19 4.99
C MET A 187 -12.11 -8.45 4.35
N THR A 188 -11.69 -7.35 4.94
CA THR A 188 -10.48 -6.62 4.51
C THR A 188 -9.23 -7.48 4.67
N GLY A 189 -9.13 -8.27 5.74
CA GLY A 189 -8.05 -9.23 5.96
C GLY A 189 -7.93 -10.28 4.85
N ILE A 190 -9.06 -10.74 4.30
CA ILE A 190 -9.09 -11.66 3.15
C ILE A 190 -8.44 -11.02 1.92
N VAL A 191 -8.83 -9.79 1.60
CA VAL A 191 -8.27 -9.01 0.48
C VAL A 191 -6.77 -8.76 0.67
N VAL A 192 -6.37 -8.35 1.87
CA VAL A 192 -4.96 -8.10 2.21
C VAL A 192 -4.13 -9.38 2.04
N GLY A 193 -4.59 -10.50 2.59
CA GLY A 193 -3.91 -11.80 2.47
C GLY A 193 -3.71 -12.23 1.03
N GLY A 194 -4.77 -12.14 0.21
CA GLY A 194 -4.71 -12.45 -1.22
C GLY A 194 -3.80 -11.52 -1.99
N ALA A 195 -3.88 -10.22 -1.71
CA ALA A 195 -3.07 -9.22 -2.38
C ALA A 195 -1.56 -9.40 -2.10
N PHE A 196 -1.18 -9.66 -0.86
CA PHE A 196 0.22 -9.96 -0.52
C PHE A 196 0.72 -11.28 -1.10
N PHE A 197 -0.12 -12.31 -1.15
CA PHE A 197 0.22 -13.55 -1.80
C PHE A 197 0.53 -13.35 -3.28
N GLY A 198 -0.37 -12.65 -4.01
CA GLY A 198 -0.20 -12.38 -5.43
C GLY A 198 1.03 -11.51 -5.72
N ASP A 199 1.22 -10.43 -4.96
CA ASP A 199 2.38 -9.54 -5.09
C ASP A 199 3.70 -10.28 -4.89
N ASN A 200 3.78 -11.14 -3.88
CA ASN A 200 4.97 -11.92 -3.59
C ASN A 200 5.34 -12.91 -4.72
N LEU A 201 4.38 -13.37 -5.49
CA LEU A 201 4.58 -14.27 -6.63
C LEU A 201 4.66 -13.52 -7.98
N SER A 202 4.40 -12.22 -8.01
CA SER A 202 4.47 -11.44 -9.23
C SER A 202 5.90 -11.22 -9.72
N PHE A 203 6.11 -11.38 -11.04
CA PHE A 203 7.40 -11.10 -11.70
C PHE A 203 7.63 -9.61 -11.94
N ILE A 204 6.58 -8.80 -11.87
CA ILE A 204 6.62 -7.35 -12.14
C ILE A 204 6.51 -6.52 -10.85
N SER A 205 6.42 -7.15 -9.69
CA SER A 205 6.37 -6.48 -8.40
C SER A 205 7.68 -5.74 -8.09
N ASP A 206 7.55 -4.45 -7.74
CA ASP A 206 8.70 -3.62 -7.35
C ASP A 206 9.46 -4.20 -6.17
N THR A 207 8.76 -4.74 -5.17
CA THR A 207 9.36 -5.37 -3.98
C THR A 207 10.14 -6.63 -4.36
N THR A 208 9.60 -7.44 -5.26
CA THR A 208 10.23 -8.65 -5.79
C THR A 208 11.46 -8.31 -6.63
N ILE A 209 11.36 -7.30 -7.50
CA ILE A 209 12.48 -6.82 -8.33
C ILE A 209 13.59 -6.27 -7.42
N ALA A 210 13.25 -5.45 -6.43
CA ALA A 210 14.21 -4.90 -5.49
C ALA A 210 14.93 -6.00 -4.72
N ALA A 211 14.21 -6.99 -4.17
CA ALA A 211 14.77 -8.09 -3.41
C ALA A 211 15.74 -8.93 -4.26
N THR A 212 15.36 -9.31 -5.47
CA THR A 212 16.20 -10.14 -6.34
C THR A 212 17.43 -9.40 -6.83
N ARG A 213 17.30 -8.11 -7.16
CA ARG A 213 18.42 -7.27 -7.62
C ARG A 213 19.46 -7.04 -6.52
N THR A 214 19.01 -6.76 -5.30
CA THR A 214 19.92 -6.52 -4.17
C THR A 214 20.63 -7.79 -3.70
N GLN A 215 20.00 -8.95 -3.84
CA GLN A 215 20.58 -10.24 -3.47
C GLN A 215 21.34 -10.91 -4.64
N GLY A 216 21.31 -10.35 -5.84
CA GLY A 216 21.99 -10.91 -7.02
C GLY A 216 21.45 -12.28 -7.45
N CYS A 217 20.19 -12.60 -7.13
CA CYS A 217 19.56 -13.87 -7.50
C CYS A 217 18.66 -13.72 -8.73
N ALA A 218 18.43 -14.84 -9.45
CA ALA A 218 17.54 -14.83 -10.59
C ALA A 218 16.06 -14.77 -10.12
N MET A 219 15.23 -14.00 -10.81
CA MET A 219 13.79 -13.88 -10.53
C MET A 219 13.09 -15.24 -10.53
N ARG A 220 13.48 -16.14 -11.45
CA ARG A 220 12.94 -17.49 -11.56
C ARG A 220 13.19 -18.33 -10.30
N ASP A 221 14.37 -18.22 -9.72
CA ASP A 221 14.72 -18.97 -8.53
C ASP A 221 13.94 -18.47 -7.31
N LYS A 222 13.83 -17.15 -7.18
CA LYS A 222 12.97 -16.52 -6.16
C LYS A 222 11.52 -16.98 -6.28
N PHE A 223 10.96 -16.96 -7.48
CA PHE A 223 9.59 -17.41 -7.73
C PHE A 223 9.39 -18.87 -7.30
N ARG A 224 10.29 -19.76 -7.73
CA ARG A 224 10.20 -21.18 -7.40
C ARG A 224 10.22 -21.43 -5.89
N VAL A 225 11.13 -20.79 -5.19
CA VAL A 225 11.26 -20.94 -3.72
C VAL A 225 10.05 -20.36 -3.01
N ASN A 226 9.65 -19.13 -3.38
CA ASN A 226 8.49 -18.48 -2.77
C ASN A 226 7.19 -19.24 -3.04
N PHE A 227 7.00 -19.78 -4.24
CA PHE A 227 5.84 -20.59 -4.56
C PHE A 227 5.75 -21.83 -3.66
N MET A 228 6.87 -22.53 -3.46
CA MET A 228 6.92 -23.71 -2.58
C MET A 228 6.60 -23.38 -1.12
N ILE A 229 6.99 -22.19 -0.65
CA ILE A 229 6.75 -21.75 0.73
C ILE A 229 5.34 -21.19 0.89
N ALA A 230 4.91 -20.34 -0.03
CA ALA A 230 3.66 -19.60 0.09
C ALA A 230 2.42 -20.43 -0.28
N LEU A 231 2.55 -21.37 -1.24
CA LEU A 231 1.42 -22.17 -1.71
C LEU A 231 0.77 -23.02 -0.61
N PRO A 232 1.50 -23.76 0.24
CA PRO A 232 0.89 -24.52 1.33
C PRO A 232 0.11 -23.62 2.30
N ALA A 233 0.64 -22.44 2.64
CA ALA A 233 -0.03 -21.48 3.48
C ALA A 233 -1.32 -20.94 2.81
N ALA A 234 -1.25 -20.59 1.53
CA ALA A 234 -2.40 -20.12 0.78
C ALA A 234 -3.49 -21.20 0.67
N LEU A 235 -3.12 -22.48 0.48
CA LEU A 235 -4.10 -23.57 0.44
C LEU A 235 -4.76 -23.79 1.80
N MET A 236 -4.02 -23.69 2.91
CA MET A 236 -4.61 -23.77 4.25
C MET A 236 -5.59 -22.62 4.51
N VAL A 237 -5.20 -21.40 4.16
CA VAL A 237 -6.05 -20.22 4.30
C VAL A 237 -7.27 -20.30 3.39
N PHE A 238 -7.10 -20.76 2.16
CA PHE A 238 -8.20 -20.97 1.21
C PHE A 238 -9.22 -22.00 1.75
N GLY A 239 -8.73 -23.13 2.28
CA GLY A 239 -9.57 -24.13 2.93
C GLY A 239 -10.31 -23.58 4.16
N TYR A 240 -9.63 -22.75 4.96
CA TYR A 240 -10.25 -22.06 6.08
C TYR A 240 -11.37 -21.12 5.62
N TYR A 241 -11.18 -20.37 4.52
CA TYR A 241 -12.21 -19.49 3.99
C TYR A 241 -13.42 -20.24 3.43
N ILE A 242 -13.21 -21.42 2.80
CA ILE A 242 -14.33 -22.28 2.41
C ILE A 242 -15.10 -22.73 3.66
N PHE A 243 -14.39 -23.21 4.69
CA PHE A 243 -15.03 -23.66 5.94
C PHE A 243 -15.81 -22.54 6.62
N ARG A 244 -15.23 -21.34 6.73
CA ARG A 244 -15.90 -20.17 7.30
C ARG A 244 -17.03 -19.65 6.42
N GLY A 245 -16.93 -19.86 5.10
CA GLY A 245 -18.00 -19.52 4.16
C GLY A 245 -19.29 -20.34 4.36
N MET A 246 -19.16 -21.54 4.93
CA MET A 246 -20.36 -22.37 5.23
C MET A 246 -21.25 -21.75 6.31
N ASP A 247 -20.72 -20.89 7.17
CA ASP A 247 -21.45 -20.18 8.21
C ASP A 247 -22.04 -18.84 7.71
N VAL A 248 -21.70 -18.43 6.49
CA VAL A 248 -22.18 -17.18 5.91
C VAL A 248 -23.60 -17.38 5.41
N MET A 249 -24.57 -16.78 6.09
CA MET A 249 -25.94 -16.67 5.59
C MET A 249 -26.06 -15.34 4.86
N THR A 250 -26.16 -15.37 3.54
CA THR A 250 -26.53 -14.17 2.79
C THR A 250 -28.01 -13.93 3.05
N THR A 251 -28.36 -12.78 3.61
CA THR A 251 -29.75 -12.31 3.60
C THR A 251 -30.05 -11.92 2.16
N HIS A 252 -30.61 -12.87 1.41
CA HIS A 252 -31.11 -12.65 0.06
C HIS A 252 -32.36 -11.76 0.07
N ASP A 253 -32.22 -10.51 0.45
CA ASP A 253 -33.12 -9.47 -0.03
C ASP A 253 -32.53 -8.94 -1.35
N ILE A 254 -32.71 -9.72 -2.40
CA ILE A 254 -32.42 -9.27 -3.76
C ILE A 254 -33.42 -8.16 -4.06
N GLN A 255 -33.05 -6.93 -3.74
CA GLN A 255 -33.72 -5.79 -4.35
C GLN A 255 -33.52 -5.94 -5.86
N SER A 256 -34.62 -6.25 -6.53
CA SER A 256 -34.67 -6.35 -7.98
C SER A 256 -33.94 -5.15 -8.58
N VAL A 257 -32.83 -5.43 -9.25
CA VAL A 257 -32.07 -4.42 -10.02
C VAL A 257 -33.03 -3.96 -11.12
N GLU A 258 -33.74 -2.86 -10.91
CA GLU A 258 -34.39 -2.14 -11.99
C GLU A 258 -33.29 -1.60 -12.91
N TRP A 259 -33.20 -2.25 -14.07
CA TRP A 259 -32.38 -1.77 -15.17
C TRP A 259 -33.02 -0.51 -15.73
N ILE A 260 -32.45 0.66 -15.43
CA ILE A 260 -32.77 1.92 -16.11
C ILE A 260 -31.86 2.07 -17.32
#